data_7b61dd26df7f125fb66c4fed52bc5733
#
_entry.id   7b61dd26df7f125fb66c4fed52bc5733
#
_cell.length_a   1.000
_cell.length_b   1.000
_cell.length_c   1.000
_cell.angle_alpha   90.00
_cell.angle_beta   90.00
_cell.angle_gamma   90.00
#
_symmetry.space_group_name_H-M   'P 1'
#
loop_
_entity.id
_entity.type
_entity.pdbx_description
1 polymer ?
#
loop_
_entity_poly.entity_id
_entity_poly.type
_entity_poly.pdbx_seq_one_letter_code
_entity_poly.pdbx_strand_id
1 'polypeptide(L)'
;IMDGHFVPNLSFGPDVTRAVDGVTDQFLDMHLMIEEPERWFDTYAKAGGDRLVFHVEAVCDHVAAAKQCRELGVQSGFAIKPRTAIEPYLDDLEHFDEVMVMSVEPGFGGQKFMPEVLGRVMALRDRIAQAGLDTVIGIDGGIANATIAQAAAAGVDAFVAGSAVFGADDPAQAVE
;
A
#
# COMPACT_ATOMS: atom_id res chain seq x y z
N ILE A 1 6.45 -6.18 1.97
CA ILE A 1 7.55 -6.99 1.44
C ILE A 1 8.72 -6.07 1.13
N MET A 2 9.93 -6.43 1.56
CA MET A 2 11.15 -5.61 1.40
C MET A 2 12.31 -6.49 0.93
N ASP A 3 13.11 -6.00 -0.01
CA ASP A 3 14.15 -6.78 -0.70
C ASP A 3 15.61 -6.40 -0.35
N GLY A 4 15.81 -5.37 0.48
CA GLY A 4 17.12 -4.84 0.79
C GLY A 4 17.77 -3.98 -0.30
N HIS A 5 17.05 -3.71 -1.40
CA HIS A 5 17.50 -2.88 -2.53
C HIS A 5 16.67 -1.63 -2.68
N PHE A 6 15.37 -1.74 -2.94
CA PHE A 6 14.47 -0.59 -2.99
C PHE A 6 14.40 0.15 -1.65
N VAL A 7 14.47 -0.62 -0.54
CA VAL A 7 14.56 -0.11 0.84
C VAL A 7 15.71 -0.82 1.57
N PRO A 8 16.39 -0.16 2.55
CA PRO A 8 17.53 -0.74 3.26
C PRO A 8 17.11 -1.72 4.36
N ASN A 9 16.11 -2.53 4.10
CA ASN A 9 15.60 -3.55 5.01
C ASN A 9 15.15 -4.77 4.22
N LEU A 10 15.23 -5.94 4.82
CA LEU A 10 14.84 -7.21 4.25
C LEU A 10 13.75 -7.83 5.11
N SER A 11 12.64 -8.24 4.50
CA SER A 11 11.56 -8.92 5.21
C SER A 11 11.39 -10.37 4.72
N PHE A 12 10.17 -10.81 4.51
CA PHE A 12 9.84 -12.16 4.08
C PHE A 12 9.45 -12.22 2.60
N GLY A 13 9.50 -13.42 2.04
CA GLY A 13 9.19 -13.68 0.63
C GLY A 13 7.85 -14.40 0.42
N PRO A 14 7.59 -14.89 -0.80
CA PRO A 14 6.31 -15.49 -1.21
C PRO A 14 5.90 -16.72 -0.40
N ASP A 15 6.84 -17.46 0.18
CA ASP A 15 6.52 -18.63 0.99
C ASP A 15 5.81 -18.27 2.30
N VAL A 16 6.12 -17.10 2.88
CA VAL A 16 5.37 -16.59 4.05
C VAL A 16 3.98 -16.14 3.62
N THR A 17 3.83 -15.48 2.46
CA THR A 17 2.52 -15.13 1.90
C THR A 17 1.64 -16.38 1.75
N ARG A 18 2.18 -17.46 1.15
CA ARG A 18 1.47 -18.73 0.99
C ARG A 18 1.10 -19.37 2.33
N ALA A 19 1.95 -19.25 3.34
CA ALA A 19 1.65 -19.78 4.67
C ALA A 19 0.52 -18.99 5.36
N VAL A 20 0.45 -17.69 5.14
CA VAL A 20 -0.66 -16.84 5.63
C VAL A 20 -1.96 -17.17 4.90
N ASP A 21 -1.94 -17.23 3.58
CA ASP A 21 -3.09 -17.63 2.73
C ASP A 21 -3.68 -18.98 3.15
N GLY A 22 -2.82 -19.94 3.50
CA GLY A 22 -3.24 -21.26 3.95
C GLY A 22 -3.94 -21.32 5.33
N VAL A 23 -3.98 -20.22 6.08
CA VAL A 23 -4.56 -20.17 7.45
C VAL A 23 -5.61 -19.07 7.62
N THR A 24 -5.92 -18.31 6.59
CA THR A 24 -6.93 -17.23 6.64
C THR A 24 -7.66 -17.10 5.31
N ASP A 25 -8.95 -16.71 5.38
CA ASP A 25 -9.76 -16.31 4.22
C ASP A 25 -9.79 -14.76 4.08
N GLN A 26 -8.92 -14.04 4.79
CA GLN A 26 -8.86 -12.58 4.71
C GLN A 26 -8.16 -12.13 3.44
N PHE A 27 -8.56 -10.96 2.92
CA PHE A 27 -7.96 -10.33 1.76
C PHE A 27 -6.48 -10.00 2.03
N LEU A 28 -5.58 -10.52 1.20
CA LEU A 28 -4.14 -10.31 1.32
C LEU A 28 -3.68 -9.19 0.40
N ASP A 29 -3.43 -8.04 0.99
CA ASP A 29 -2.91 -6.86 0.33
C ASP A 29 -1.37 -6.84 0.39
N MET A 30 -0.72 -7.03 -0.75
CA MET A 30 0.73 -7.23 -0.85
C MET A 30 1.44 -5.93 -1.18
N HIS A 31 1.90 -5.18 -0.17
CA HIS A 31 2.71 -3.98 -0.37
C HIS A 31 4.16 -4.34 -0.69
N LEU A 32 4.57 -4.11 -1.94
CA LEU A 32 5.84 -4.52 -2.52
C LEU A 32 6.84 -3.34 -2.54
N MET A 33 7.65 -3.22 -1.50
CA MET A 33 8.79 -2.29 -1.40
C MET A 33 10.05 -2.98 -1.95
N ILE A 34 10.03 -3.31 -3.24
CA ILE A 34 11.08 -4.08 -3.93
C ILE A 34 11.44 -3.44 -5.27
N GLU A 35 12.64 -3.66 -5.76
CA GLU A 35 13.05 -3.30 -7.12
C GLU A 35 12.43 -4.24 -8.16
N GLU A 36 12.15 -3.71 -9.36
CA GLU A 36 11.57 -4.45 -10.49
C GLU A 36 10.39 -5.35 -10.07
N PRO A 37 9.34 -4.80 -9.38
CA PRO A 37 8.25 -5.59 -8.79
C PRO A 37 7.50 -6.43 -9.82
N GLU A 38 7.47 -6.02 -11.10
CA GLU A 38 6.82 -6.73 -12.21
C GLU A 38 7.35 -8.15 -12.39
N ARG A 39 8.60 -8.40 -12.03
CA ARG A 39 9.22 -9.74 -12.10
C ARG A 39 8.65 -10.70 -11.06
N TRP A 40 7.98 -10.16 -10.04
CA TRP A 40 7.48 -10.91 -8.88
C TRP A 40 5.96 -11.03 -8.84
N PHE A 41 5.21 -10.30 -9.67
CA PHE A 41 3.76 -10.27 -9.65
C PHE A 41 3.15 -11.68 -9.77
N ASP A 42 3.57 -12.48 -10.75
CA ASP A 42 3.10 -13.86 -10.91
C ASP A 42 3.38 -14.72 -9.66
N THR A 43 4.54 -14.52 -9.04
CA THR A 43 4.94 -15.28 -7.86
C THR A 43 4.08 -14.96 -6.64
N TYR A 44 3.79 -13.66 -6.40
CA TYR A 44 2.95 -13.24 -5.27
C TYR A 44 1.46 -13.52 -5.51
N ALA A 45 0.97 -13.36 -6.74
CA ALA A 45 -0.39 -13.76 -7.10
C ALA A 45 -0.60 -15.27 -6.84
N LYS A 46 0.33 -16.13 -7.27
CA LYS A 46 0.30 -17.59 -7.00
C LYS A 46 0.51 -17.96 -5.54
N ALA A 47 1.05 -17.06 -4.74
CA ALA A 47 1.22 -17.26 -3.31
C ALA A 47 -0.03 -16.89 -2.49
N GLY A 48 -1.09 -16.39 -3.13
CA GLY A 48 -2.35 -16.02 -2.52
C GLY A 48 -2.52 -14.52 -2.30
N GLY A 49 -1.69 -13.66 -2.91
CA GLY A 49 -1.92 -12.21 -2.88
C GLY A 49 -3.15 -11.83 -3.70
N ASP A 50 -4.12 -11.15 -3.09
CA ASP A 50 -5.35 -10.68 -3.74
C ASP A 50 -5.15 -9.34 -4.45
N ARG A 51 -4.31 -8.46 -3.90
CA ARG A 51 -3.90 -7.20 -4.48
C ARG A 51 -2.39 -7.03 -4.38
N LEU A 52 -1.79 -6.49 -5.44
CA LEU A 52 -0.37 -6.15 -5.48
C LEU A 52 -0.21 -4.64 -5.56
N VAL A 53 0.34 -4.06 -4.49
CA VAL A 53 0.62 -2.63 -4.38
C VAL A 53 2.12 -2.41 -4.56
N PHE A 54 2.51 -1.84 -5.69
CA PHE A 54 3.91 -1.57 -6.03
C PHE A 54 4.22 -0.08 -5.97
N HIS A 55 5.47 0.28 -5.73
CA HIS A 55 5.87 1.68 -5.75
C HIS A 55 6.04 2.21 -7.18
N VAL A 56 5.47 3.40 -7.46
CA VAL A 56 5.66 4.06 -8.77
C VAL A 56 7.13 4.36 -9.05
N GLU A 57 7.93 4.55 -8.01
CA GLU A 57 9.37 4.80 -8.11
C GLU A 57 10.18 3.54 -8.46
N ALA A 58 9.56 2.35 -8.42
CA ALA A 58 10.21 1.07 -8.73
C ALA A 58 9.87 0.54 -10.12
N VAL A 59 8.97 1.18 -10.86
CA VAL A 59 8.52 0.76 -12.19
C VAL A 59 8.76 1.84 -13.24
N CYS A 60 8.93 1.42 -14.49
CA CYS A 60 9.07 2.37 -15.60
C CYS A 60 7.71 2.83 -16.15
N ASP A 61 6.71 1.95 -16.12
CA ASP A 61 5.36 2.20 -16.63
C ASP A 61 4.34 1.59 -15.65
N HIS A 62 3.74 2.46 -14.83
CA HIS A 62 2.79 2.05 -13.78
C HIS A 62 1.47 1.51 -14.36
N VAL A 63 1.03 2.00 -15.54
CA VAL A 63 -0.19 1.50 -16.19
C VAL A 63 0.05 0.10 -16.78
N ALA A 64 1.21 -0.14 -17.40
CA ALA A 64 1.57 -1.48 -17.86
C ALA A 64 1.70 -2.47 -16.69
N ALA A 65 2.26 -2.05 -15.55
CA ALA A 65 2.35 -2.86 -14.34
C ALA A 65 0.96 -3.21 -13.78
N ALA A 66 0.03 -2.24 -13.72
CA ALA A 66 -1.36 -2.50 -13.33
C ALA A 66 -2.06 -3.50 -14.25
N LYS A 67 -1.85 -3.37 -15.57
CA LYS A 67 -2.40 -4.31 -16.54
C LYS A 67 -1.88 -5.73 -16.33
N GLN A 68 -0.59 -5.88 -16.03
CA GLN A 68 -0.01 -7.19 -15.70
C GLN A 68 -0.67 -7.83 -14.48
N CYS A 69 -0.94 -7.06 -13.41
CA CYS A 69 -1.68 -7.56 -12.25
C CYS A 69 -3.08 -8.08 -12.64
N ARG A 70 -3.82 -7.32 -13.46
CA ARG A 70 -5.14 -7.73 -13.94
C ARG A 70 -5.10 -9.00 -14.80
N GLU A 71 -4.08 -9.16 -15.64
CA GLU A 71 -3.88 -10.38 -16.45
C GLU A 71 -3.62 -11.61 -15.57
N LEU A 72 -3.06 -11.42 -14.37
CA LEU A 72 -2.86 -12.46 -13.37
C LEU A 72 -4.12 -12.74 -12.51
N GLY A 73 -5.18 -11.94 -12.68
CA GLY A 73 -6.44 -12.09 -11.94
C GLY A 73 -6.42 -11.50 -10.54
N VAL A 74 -5.46 -10.63 -10.23
CA VAL A 74 -5.36 -9.92 -8.95
C VAL A 74 -5.63 -8.43 -9.11
N GLN A 75 -6.04 -7.76 -8.02
CA GLN A 75 -6.18 -6.32 -7.99
C GLN A 75 -4.81 -5.63 -8.09
N SER A 76 -4.81 -4.41 -8.61
CA SER A 76 -3.61 -3.58 -8.71
C SER A 76 -3.71 -2.35 -7.82
N GLY A 77 -2.63 -2.03 -7.12
CA GLY A 77 -2.45 -0.76 -6.44
C GLY A 77 -1.09 -0.17 -6.71
N PHE A 78 -0.95 1.14 -6.52
CA PHE A 78 0.37 1.74 -6.46
C PHE A 78 0.60 2.49 -5.15
N ALA A 79 1.85 2.53 -4.72
CA ALA A 79 2.31 3.31 -3.57
C ALA A 79 3.19 4.48 -4.03
N ILE A 80 3.14 5.58 -3.27
CA ILE A 80 4.03 6.74 -3.47
C ILE A 80 4.80 7.04 -2.19
N LYS A 81 6.10 7.35 -2.33
CA LYS A 81 6.92 7.84 -1.20
C LYS A 81 6.46 9.22 -0.73
N PRO A 82 6.78 9.63 0.53
CA PRO A 82 6.31 10.91 1.08
C PRO A 82 6.68 12.13 0.26
N ARG A 83 7.77 12.07 -0.52
CA ARG A 83 8.25 13.18 -1.35
C ARG A 83 7.87 13.09 -2.82
N THR A 84 7.26 12.00 -3.24
CA THR A 84 6.79 11.82 -4.62
C THR A 84 5.51 12.62 -4.83
N ALA A 85 5.47 13.42 -5.89
CA ALA A 85 4.28 14.15 -6.29
C ALA A 85 3.20 13.20 -6.80
N ILE A 86 1.94 13.44 -6.46
CA ILE A 86 0.81 12.60 -6.89
C ILE A 86 0.22 13.04 -8.23
N GLU A 87 0.40 14.31 -8.59
CA GLU A 87 -0.21 14.93 -9.75
C GLU A 87 0.01 14.16 -11.07
N PRO A 88 1.21 13.60 -11.35
CA PRO A 88 1.44 12.82 -12.58
C PRO A 88 0.59 11.56 -12.71
N TYR A 89 0.02 11.05 -11.63
CA TYR A 89 -0.70 9.78 -11.56
C TYR A 89 -2.22 9.95 -11.47
N LEU A 90 -2.72 11.18 -11.28
CA LEU A 90 -4.14 11.44 -11.06
C LEU A 90 -5.03 11.10 -12.26
N ASP A 91 -4.51 11.17 -13.47
CA ASP A 91 -5.28 10.87 -14.68
C ASP A 91 -5.34 9.36 -14.99
N ASP A 92 -4.52 8.55 -14.33
CA ASP A 92 -4.41 7.10 -14.53
C ASP A 92 -5.11 6.27 -13.44
N LEU A 93 -5.81 6.92 -12.49
CA LEU A 93 -6.45 6.25 -11.33
C LEU A 93 -7.45 5.15 -11.72
N GLU A 94 -8.07 5.23 -12.90
CA GLU A 94 -9.01 4.21 -13.41
C GLU A 94 -8.35 2.83 -13.61
N HIS A 95 -7.02 2.78 -13.65
CA HIS A 95 -6.26 1.55 -13.79
C HIS A 95 -5.96 0.87 -12.44
N PHE A 96 -6.34 1.48 -11.32
CA PHE A 96 -5.93 1.03 -9.99
C PHE A 96 -7.10 0.86 -9.03
N ASP A 97 -7.05 -0.22 -8.26
CA ASP A 97 -8.01 -0.53 -7.21
C ASP A 97 -7.62 0.18 -5.89
N GLU A 98 -6.33 0.51 -5.72
CA GLU A 98 -5.80 1.22 -4.55
C GLU A 98 -4.69 2.20 -4.89
N VAL A 99 -4.64 3.31 -4.15
CA VAL A 99 -3.47 4.18 -4.04
C VAL A 99 -3.01 4.25 -2.59
N MET A 100 -1.82 3.74 -2.32
CA MET A 100 -1.18 3.76 -1.00
C MET A 100 -0.30 4.99 -0.85
N VAL A 101 -0.64 5.87 0.09
CA VAL A 101 0.18 7.05 0.43
C VAL A 101 1.09 6.71 1.60
N MET A 102 2.41 6.73 1.37
CA MET A 102 3.37 6.57 2.46
C MET A 102 3.39 7.81 3.34
N SER A 103 3.18 7.65 4.63
CA SER A 103 3.28 8.70 5.65
C SER A 103 4.55 8.60 6.51
N VAL A 104 5.49 7.78 6.05
CA VAL A 104 6.87 7.66 6.52
C VAL A 104 7.76 7.29 5.33
N GLU A 105 9.07 7.45 5.43
CA GLU A 105 9.98 6.87 4.43
C GLU A 105 9.89 5.34 4.52
N PRO A 106 9.67 4.62 3.40
CA PRO A 106 9.53 3.17 3.42
C PRO A 106 10.82 2.48 3.88
N GLY A 107 10.67 1.31 4.54
CA GLY A 107 11.79 0.47 4.94
C GLY A 107 11.85 0.10 6.43
N PHE A 108 11.33 0.91 7.34
CA PHE A 108 11.34 0.63 8.78
C PHE A 108 10.02 0.99 9.44
N GLY A 109 9.57 0.15 10.37
CA GLY A 109 8.43 0.46 11.24
C GLY A 109 8.78 1.45 12.36
N GLY A 110 7.76 1.94 13.06
CA GLY A 110 7.90 2.79 14.25
C GLY A 110 8.34 4.24 13.98
N GLN A 111 8.33 4.69 12.74
CA GLN A 111 8.64 6.07 12.37
C GLN A 111 7.48 7.02 12.72
N LYS A 112 7.82 8.31 12.87
CA LYS A 112 6.83 9.35 13.15
C LYS A 112 6.02 9.66 11.90
N PHE A 113 4.69 9.69 12.06
CA PHE A 113 3.75 10.11 11.04
C PHE A 113 4.08 11.49 10.45
N MET A 114 4.00 11.61 9.14
CA MET A 114 4.25 12.83 8.36
C MET A 114 2.91 13.45 7.90
N PRO A 115 2.32 14.39 8.64
CA PRO A 115 0.98 14.93 8.32
C PRO A 115 0.93 15.72 7.01
N GLU A 116 2.06 16.17 6.49
CA GLU A 116 2.14 16.88 5.21
C GLU A 116 1.69 16.05 4.01
N VAL A 117 1.70 14.70 4.12
CA VAL A 117 1.21 13.83 3.04
C VAL A 117 -0.31 13.86 2.89
N LEU A 118 -1.05 14.34 3.90
CA LEU A 118 -2.51 14.41 3.86
C LEU A 118 -3.04 15.32 2.75
N GLY A 119 -2.25 16.28 2.31
CA GLY A 119 -2.58 17.08 1.12
C GLY A 119 -2.73 16.24 -0.14
N ARG A 120 -1.93 15.17 -0.31
CA ARG A 120 -2.05 14.22 -1.42
C ARG A 120 -3.28 13.34 -1.29
N VAL A 121 -3.61 12.92 -0.06
CA VAL A 121 -4.84 12.15 0.22
C VAL A 121 -6.08 12.96 -0.21
N MET A 122 -6.14 14.25 0.15
CA MET A 122 -7.26 15.12 -0.25
C MET A 122 -7.33 15.28 -1.78
N ALA A 123 -6.19 15.49 -2.45
CA ALA A 123 -6.16 15.58 -3.93
C ALA A 123 -6.62 14.29 -4.61
N LEU A 124 -6.22 13.12 -4.09
CA LEU A 124 -6.70 11.80 -4.54
C LEU A 124 -8.20 11.67 -4.34
N ARG A 125 -8.73 12.00 -3.16
CA ARG A 125 -10.16 11.91 -2.84
C ARG A 125 -10.99 12.78 -3.79
N ASP A 126 -10.55 14.01 -4.03
CA ASP A 126 -11.22 14.92 -4.94
C ASP A 126 -11.24 14.35 -6.38
N ARG A 127 -10.12 13.83 -6.85
CA ARG A 127 -10.02 13.27 -8.21
C ARG A 127 -10.84 12.00 -8.37
N ILE A 128 -10.80 11.08 -7.41
CA ILE A 128 -11.61 9.85 -7.37
C ILE A 128 -13.10 10.20 -7.43
N ALA A 129 -13.55 11.16 -6.60
CA ALA A 129 -14.94 11.59 -6.59
C ALA A 129 -15.37 12.24 -7.90
N GLN A 130 -14.51 13.10 -8.50
CA GLN A 130 -14.79 13.75 -9.79
C GLN A 130 -14.89 12.75 -10.95
N ALA A 131 -14.07 11.69 -10.92
CA ALA A 131 -14.06 10.65 -11.95
C ALA A 131 -15.09 9.53 -11.69
N GLY A 132 -15.75 9.51 -10.53
CA GLY A 132 -16.70 8.47 -10.16
C GLY A 132 -16.06 7.08 -10.01
N LEU A 133 -14.83 7.04 -9.49
CA LEU A 133 -14.07 5.81 -9.29
C LEU A 133 -14.27 5.25 -7.88
N ASP A 134 -14.08 3.93 -7.74
CA ASP A 134 -14.13 3.19 -6.46
C ASP A 134 -12.74 2.90 -5.89
N THR A 135 -11.71 3.60 -6.38
CA THR A 135 -10.32 3.42 -5.95
C THR A 135 -10.17 3.71 -4.45
N VAL A 136 -9.61 2.76 -3.71
CA VAL A 136 -9.32 2.85 -2.28
C VAL A 136 -8.11 3.75 -2.05
N ILE A 137 -8.15 4.60 -1.04
CA ILE A 137 -6.98 5.35 -0.56
C ILE A 137 -6.45 4.68 0.69
N GLY A 138 -5.29 4.04 0.57
CA GLY A 138 -4.53 3.48 1.68
C GLY A 138 -3.52 4.46 2.25
N ILE A 139 -3.15 4.28 3.51
CA ILE A 139 -2.04 5.01 4.15
C ILE A 139 -1.17 4.06 4.97
N ASP A 140 0.14 4.14 4.77
CA ASP A 140 1.12 3.34 5.52
C ASP A 140 2.18 4.24 6.16
N GLY A 141 2.33 4.09 7.48
CA GLY A 141 3.36 4.72 8.28
C GLY A 141 2.86 5.54 9.46
N GLY A 142 3.27 5.18 10.67
CA GLY A 142 2.98 5.94 11.89
C GLY A 142 1.50 6.03 12.26
N ILE A 143 0.67 5.10 11.77
CA ILE A 143 -0.75 5.02 12.11
C ILE A 143 -0.90 4.44 13.51
N ALA A 144 -1.58 5.20 14.36
CA ALA A 144 -1.87 4.90 15.76
C ALA A 144 -3.06 5.75 16.23
N ASN A 145 -3.55 5.55 17.45
CA ASN A 145 -4.69 6.30 18.02
C ASN A 145 -4.53 7.83 17.90
N ALA A 146 -3.31 8.34 17.96
CA ALA A 146 -3.05 9.79 17.86
C ALA A 146 -3.10 10.34 16.43
N THR A 147 -3.03 9.48 15.40
CA THR A 147 -2.87 9.88 14.00
C THR A 147 -3.99 9.43 13.08
N ILE A 148 -4.69 8.32 13.42
CA ILE A 148 -5.72 7.71 12.58
C ILE A 148 -6.88 8.66 12.29
N ALA A 149 -7.35 9.43 13.29
CA ALA A 149 -8.49 10.33 13.13
C ALA A 149 -8.22 11.44 12.09
N GLN A 150 -7.01 12.00 12.05
CA GLN A 150 -6.66 13.03 11.06
C GLN A 150 -6.51 12.43 9.65
N ALA A 151 -6.01 11.20 9.54
CA ALA A 151 -5.92 10.50 8.26
C ALA A 151 -7.31 10.15 7.71
N ALA A 152 -8.21 9.64 8.55
CA ALA A 152 -9.61 9.40 8.19
C ALA A 152 -10.34 10.68 7.75
N ALA A 153 -10.14 11.78 8.49
CA ALA A 153 -10.73 13.08 8.14
C ALA A 153 -10.23 13.64 6.80
N ALA A 154 -9.00 13.27 6.38
CA ALA A 154 -8.46 13.62 5.07
C ALA A 154 -9.04 12.79 3.92
N GLY A 155 -9.70 11.65 4.21
CA GLY A 155 -10.34 10.80 3.22
C GLY A 155 -9.64 9.45 2.98
N VAL A 156 -8.84 8.97 3.92
CA VAL A 156 -8.25 7.61 3.87
C VAL A 156 -9.33 6.56 4.14
N ASP A 157 -9.32 5.48 3.38
CA ASP A 157 -10.23 4.33 3.50
C ASP A 157 -9.57 3.14 4.21
N ALA A 158 -8.28 2.90 3.96
CA ALA A 158 -7.53 1.76 4.47
C ALA A 158 -6.29 2.21 5.26
N PHE A 159 -6.06 1.63 6.45
CA PHE A 159 -5.02 2.04 7.38
C PHE A 159 -4.07 0.89 7.66
N VAL A 160 -2.78 1.07 7.38
CA VAL A 160 -1.74 0.10 7.74
C VAL A 160 -1.17 0.46 9.10
N ALA A 161 -1.49 -0.35 10.11
CA ALA A 161 -1.03 -0.19 11.48
C ALA A 161 -0.19 -1.41 11.91
N GLY A 162 1.12 -1.26 11.93
CA GLY A 162 2.06 -2.32 12.36
C GLY A 162 2.31 -2.26 13.87
N SER A 163 3.24 -1.41 14.30
CA SER A 163 3.69 -1.34 15.69
C SER A 163 2.60 -0.93 16.69
N ALA A 164 1.60 -0.17 16.25
CA ALA A 164 0.47 0.22 17.11
C ALA A 164 -0.43 -0.97 17.48
N VAL A 165 -0.49 -2.00 16.63
CA VAL A 165 -1.27 -3.23 16.86
C VAL A 165 -0.36 -4.31 17.46
N PHE A 166 0.69 -4.72 16.75
CA PHE A 166 1.54 -5.84 17.16
C PHE A 166 2.47 -5.54 18.33
N GLY A 167 2.67 -4.26 18.67
CA GLY A 167 3.40 -3.84 19.87
C GLY A 167 2.52 -3.60 21.09
N ALA A 168 1.19 -3.76 20.99
CA ALA A 168 0.27 -3.63 22.10
C ALA A 168 0.26 -4.88 22.99
N ASP A 169 -0.08 -4.73 24.27
CA ASP A 169 -0.23 -5.85 25.21
C ASP A 169 -1.35 -6.81 24.77
N ASP A 170 -2.41 -6.27 24.16
CA ASP A 170 -3.50 -7.02 23.52
C ASP A 170 -3.72 -6.50 22.09
N PRO A 171 -3.15 -7.18 21.07
CA PRO A 171 -3.32 -6.79 19.68
C PRO A 171 -4.79 -6.82 19.19
N ALA A 172 -5.62 -7.73 19.70
CA ALA A 172 -7.02 -7.81 19.33
C ALA A 172 -7.80 -6.56 19.79
N GLN A 173 -7.57 -6.13 21.03
CA GLN A 173 -8.15 -4.89 21.55
C GLN A 173 -7.61 -3.64 20.85
N ALA A 174 -6.38 -3.67 20.37
CA ALA A 174 -5.75 -2.53 19.68
C ALA A 174 -6.35 -2.26 18.27
N VAL A 175 -7.09 -3.21 17.71
CA VAL A 175 -7.77 -3.07 16.40
C VAL A 175 -9.19 -2.52 16.58
N GLU A 176 -9.81 -2.65 17.75
CA GLU A 176 -11.14 -2.12 18.10
C GLU A 176 -11.08 -0.60 18.36
#